data_4b2d29b03d61e86f7b66684219a9684c
#
_entry.id   4b2d29b03d61e86f7b66684219a9684c
#
_cell.length_a   1.000
_cell.length_b   1.000
_cell.length_c   1.000
_cell.angle_alpha   90.00
_cell.angle_beta   90.00
_cell.angle_gamma   90.00
#
_symmetry.space_group_name_H-M   'P 1'
#
loop_
_entity.id
_entity.type
_entity.pdbx_description
1 polymer ?
#
loop_
_entity_poly.entity_id
_entity_poly.type
_entity_poly.pdbx_seq_one_letter_code
_entity_poly.pdbx_strand_id
1 'polypeptide(L)'
;MDLPIDHFRLLGVSPSAEPETILRRLETRCDSPPDQGFTHEALLQRADLLRRSADLLTDPSDRAEYEAALLRLSESHPNGTVGLDLPTSSEVAGLILLWEAHGALEAFQLARQGLQPPQAPALGSGREADLTLLAALACSDAALEEQDQRRYESAAQLLIDGIQLQQRMGKLPDQQRLLEDALQALTPFRILDLLSRDLGDQDSHQRGLTLLDEL
;
A
#
# COMPACT_ATOMS: atom_id res chain seq x y z
N MET A 1 13.73 8.02 -0.77
CA MET A 1 12.29 7.98 -0.38
C MET A 1 12.18 7.29 0.95
N ASP A 2 11.58 7.95 1.93
CA ASP A 2 11.32 7.32 3.23
C ASP A 2 10.09 6.43 3.14
N LEU A 3 10.31 5.12 3.24
CA LEU A 3 9.25 4.13 3.23
C LEU A 3 8.84 3.84 4.69
N PRO A 4 7.56 3.96 5.08
CA PRO A 4 7.12 3.81 6.48
C PRO A 4 7.06 2.34 6.92
N ILE A 5 8.17 1.63 6.81
CA ILE A 5 8.33 0.21 7.14
C ILE A 5 9.73 -0.07 7.63
N ASP A 6 9.88 -0.92 8.63
CA ASP A 6 11.16 -1.42 9.12
C ASP A 6 11.54 -2.77 8.47
N HIS A 7 12.79 -3.22 8.65
CA HIS A 7 13.28 -4.48 8.06
C HIS A 7 12.54 -5.71 8.60
N PHE A 8 12.10 -5.72 9.86
CA PHE A 8 11.35 -6.85 10.43
C PHE A 8 9.98 -6.98 9.78
N ARG A 9 9.25 -5.86 9.69
CA ARG A 9 7.94 -5.80 9.03
C ARG A 9 8.06 -6.10 7.53
N LEU A 10 9.11 -5.60 6.88
CA LEU A 10 9.39 -5.85 5.46
C LEU A 10 9.55 -7.35 5.17
N LEU A 11 10.24 -8.09 6.03
CA LEU A 11 10.37 -9.55 5.92
C LEU A 11 9.14 -10.29 6.44
N GLY A 12 8.29 -9.65 7.23
CA GLY A 12 7.16 -10.29 7.90
C GLY A 12 7.58 -11.22 9.04
N VAL A 13 8.58 -10.78 9.83
CA VAL A 13 9.10 -11.51 10.99
C VAL A 13 8.97 -10.69 12.28
N SER A 14 8.95 -11.37 13.42
CA SER A 14 9.01 -10.71 14.72
C SER A 14 10.41 -10.12 14.98
N PRO A 15 10.51 -8.99 15.73
CA PRO A 15 11.81 -8.52 16.24
C PRO A 15 12.56 -9.54 17.07
N SER A 16 11.91 -10.55 17.63
CA SER A 16 12.52 -11.65 18.39
C SER A 16 12.82 -12.89 17.52
N ALA A 17 12.69 -12.80 16.19
CA ALA A 17 12.89 -13.95 15.32
C ALA A 17 14.36 -14.39 15.29
N GLU A 18 14.57 -15.70 15.37
CA GLU A 18 15.89 -16.32 15.22
C GLU A 18 16.35 -16.28 13.74
N PRO A 19 17.67 -16.27 13.48
CA PRO A 19 18.24 -16.19 12.13
C PRO A 19 17.68 -17.26 11.17
N GLU A 20 17.47 -18.48 11.64
CA GLU A 20 16.89 -19.56 10.84
C GLU A 20 15.44 -19.25 10.38
N THR A 21 14.66 -18.61 11.25
CA THR A 21 13.28 -18.17 10.91
C THR A 21 13.31 -17.05 9.86
N ILE A 22 14.26 -16.12 9.97
CA ILE A 22 14.46 -15.03 9.02
C ILE A 22 14.81 -15.60 7.64
N LEU A 23 15.76 -16.52 7.55
CA LEU A 23 16.18 -17.13 6.29
C LEU A 23 15.04 -17.94 5.63
N ARG A 24 14.32 -18.74 6.41
CA ARG A 24 13.15 -19.46 5.89
C ARG A 24 12.06 -18.53 5.37
N ARG A 25 11.84 -17.39 6.04
CA ARG A 25 10.87 -16.40 5.58
C ARG A 25 11.33 -15.71 4.30
N LEU A 26 12.63 -15.40 4.19
CA LEU A 26 13.24 -14.88 2.96
C LEU A 26 12.99 -15.83 1.78
N GLU A 27 13.32 -17.13 1.92
CA GLU A 27 13.08 -18.13 0.87
C GLU A 27 11.60 -18.12 0.43
N THR A 28 10.68 -18.25 1.40
CA THR A 28 9.24 -18.26 1.12
C THR A 28 8.80 -17.04 0.33
N ARG A 29 9.28 -15.84 0.70
CA ARG A 29 8.89 -14.61 0.02
C ARG A 29 9.56 -14.42 -1.34
N CYS A 30 10.77 -14.91 -1.53
CA CYS A 30 11.44 -14.88 -2.83
C CYS A 30 10.82 -15.88 -3.81
N ASP A 31 10.37 -17.04 -3.34
CA ASP A 31 9.77 -18.09 -4.16
C ASP A 31 8.31 -17.77 -4.58
N SER A 32 7.68 -16.85 -3.87
CA SER A 32 6.30 -16.43 -4.12
C SER A 32 6.23 -14.92 -4.42
N PRO A 33 6.78 -14.45 -5.55
CA PRO A 33 6.62 -13.06 -5.95
C PRO A 33 5.16 -12.77 -6.34
N PRO A 34 4.70 -11.52 -6.23
CA PRO A 34 3.37 -11.15 -6.71
C PRO A 34 3.26 -11.37 -8.23
N ASP A 35 2.15 -11.99 -8.67
CA ASP A 35 1.89 -12.42 -10.04
C ASP A 35 0.97 -11.48 -10.84
N GLN A 36 0.68 -10.29 -10.31
CA GLN A 36 -0.28 -9.33 -10.85
C GLN A 36 0.21 -8.59 -12.11
N GLY A 37 1.42 -8.86 -12.58
CA GLY A 37 1.96 -8.29 -13.83
C GLY A 37 2.95 -7.15 -13.64
N PHE A 38 3.59 -7.04 -12.48
CA PHE A 38 4.74 -6.16 -12.27
C PHE A 38 5.90 -6.49 -13.20
N THR A 39 6.71 -5.49 -13.54
CA THR A 39 7.89 -5.70 -14.39
C THR A 39 8.90 -6.63 -13.70
N HIS A 40 9.66 -7.37 -14.51
CA HIS A 40 10.73 -8.22 -14.01
C HIS A 40 11.77 -7.44 -13.21
N GLU A 41 12.05 -6.20 -13.61
CA GLU A 41 12.97 -5.32 -12.90
C GLU A 41 12.48 -4.99 -11.48
N ALA A 42 11.21 -4.62 -11.32
CA ALA A 42 10.61 -4.35 -10.01
C ALA A 42 10.66 -5.58 -9.09
N LEU A 43 10.38 -6.77 -9.65
CA LEU A 43 10.42 -8.02 -8.89
C LEU A 43 11.86 -8.44 -8.51
N LEU A 44 12.86 -8.20 -9.36
CA LEU A 44 14.26 -8.41 -9.01
C LEU A 44 14.70 -7.48 -7.88
N GLN A 45 14.38 -6.20 -7.97
CA GLN A 45 14.72 -5.22 -6.94
C GLN A 45 14.00 -5.53 -5.62
N ARG A 46 12.75 -6.03 -5.68
CA ARG A 46 12.03 -6.53 -4.50
C ARG A 46 12.78 -7.68 -3.82
N ALA A 47 13.23 -8.66 -4.58
CA ALA A 47 14.01 -9.78 -4.04
C ALA A 47 15.35 -9.32 -3.44
N ASP A 48 16.01 -8.34 -4.04
CA ASP A 48 17.25 -7.77 -3.52
C ASP A 48 17.03 -7.00 -2.21
N LEU A 49 15.93 -6.27 -2.06
CA LEU A 49 15.57 -5.61 -0.81
C LEU A 49 15.30 -6.62 0.31
N LEU A 50 14.60 -7.72 0.00
CA LEU A 50 14.36 -8.81 0.95
C LEU A 50 15.69 -9.45 1.42
N ARG A 51 16.62 -9.72 0.49
CA ARG A 51 17.96 -10.29 0.83
C ARG A 51 18.74 -9.35 1.72
N ARG A 52 18.86 -8.06 1.36
CA ARG A 52 19.57 -7.07 2.19
C ARG A 52 18.98 -6.95 3.58
N SER A 53 17.65 -7.01 3.70
CA SER A 53 17.00 -7.01 5.01
C SER A 53 17.30 -8.25 5.82
N ALA A 54 17.35 -9.42 5.18
CA ALA A 54 17.71 -10.66 5.85
C ALA A 54 19.18 -10.68 6.27
N ASP A 55 20.10 -10.22 5.40
CA ASP A 55 21.53 -10.12 5.71
C ASP A 55 21.77 -9.25 6.95
N LEU A 56 21.15 -8.06 6.98
CA LEU A 56 21.22 -7.15 8.12
C LEU A 56 20.67 -7.77 9.41
N LEU A 57 19.54 -8.48 9.33
CA LEU A 57 18.89 -9.04 10.53
C LEU A 57 19.49 -10.39 11.00
N THR A 58 20.27 -11.07 10.16
CA THR A 58 20.96 -12.32 10.52
C THR A 58 22.38 -12.11 11.03
N ASP A 59 23.02 -10.99 10.69
CA ASP A 59 24.28 -10.59 11.31
C ASP A 59 24.04 -10.03 12.72
N PRO A 60 24.62 -10.59 13.79
CA PRO A 60 24.35 -10.16 15.16
C PRO A 60 24.79 -8.71 15.45
N SER A 61 25.86 -8.23 14.80
CA SER A 61 26.39 -6.88 15.00
C SER A 61 25.50 -5.84 14.31
N ASP A 62 25.16 -6.06 13.05
CA ASP A 62 24.35 -5.17 12.24
C ASP A 62 22.93 -5.10 12.80
N ARG A 63 22.37 -6.24 13.21
CA ARG A 63 21.07 -6.31 13.87
C ARG A 63 21.04 -5.51 15.18
N ALA A 64 22.04 -5.66 16.04
CA ALA A 64 22.08 -4.93 17.31
C ALA A 64 22.20 -3.42 17.10
N GLU A 65 22.99 -2.97 16.11
CA GLU A 65 23.09 -1.57 15.73
C GLU A 65 21.75 -1.03 15.19
N TYR A 66 21.09 -1.81 14.34
CA TYR A 66 19.79 -1.48 13.78
C TYR A 66 18.71 -1.38 14.86
N GLU A 67 18.61 -2.35 15.76
CA GLU A 67 17.65 -2.34 16.88
C GLU A 67 17.88 -1.12 17.80
N ALA A 68 19.15 -0.77 18.08
CA ALA A 68 19.48 0.42 18.85
C ALA A 68 19.11 1.73 18.12
N ALA A 69 19.20 1.76 16.79
CA ALA A 69 18.74 2.89 15.98
C ALA A 69 17.20 3.03 16.01
N LEU A 70 16.47 1.91 15.90
CA LEU A 70 15.01 1.89 16.00
C LEU A 70 14.53 2.44 17.35
N LEU A 71 15.14 2.02 18.45
CA LEU A 71 14.79 2.51 19.80
C LEU A 71 14.99 4.04 19.91
N ARG A 72 16.14 4.55 19.46
CA ARG A 72 16.43 5.99 19.47
C ARG A 72 15.43 6.80 18.66
N LEU A 73 15.01 6.30 17.51
CA LEU A 73 14.02 6.95 16.65
C LEU A 73 12.63 6.94 17.28
N SER A 74 12.23 5.83 17.91
CA SER A 74 10.94 5.74 18.60
C SER A 74 10.86 6.67 19.81
N GLU A 75 11.96 6.88 20.53
CA GLU A 75 12.05 7.84 21.65
C GLU A 75 11.96 9.30 21.16
N SER A 76 12.58 9.59 20.01
CA SER A 76 12.63 10.94 19.45
C SER A 76 11.32 11.34 18.74
N HIS A 77 10.58 10.36 18.22
CA HIS A 77 9.35 10.55 17.46
C HIS A 77 8.30 9.51 17.90
N PRO A 78 7.64 9.69 19.05
CA PRO A 78 6.69 8.70 19.60
C PRO A 78 5.50 8.39 18.68
N ASN A 79 5.24 9.25 17.68
CA ASN A 79 4.23 9.05 16.64
C ASN A 79 4.86 8.90 15.24
N GLY A 80 6.19 8.82 15.13
CA GLY A 80 6.91 8.69 13.86
C GLY A 80 7.10 7.23 13.48
N THR A 81 6.74 6.88 12.28
CA THR A 81 7.10 5.59 11.68
C THR A 81 8.58 5.62 11.35
N VAL A 82 9.33 4.65 11.85
CA VAL A 82 10.71 4.44 11.40
C VAL A 82 10.66 4.01 9.95
N GLY A 83 11.21 4.83 9.08
CA GLY A 83 11.21 4.59 7.64
C GLY A 83 12.53 4.04 7.14
N LEU A 84 12.46 3.25 6.07
CA LEU A 84 13.63 2.89 5.27
C LEU A 84 13.89 3.97 4.23
N ASP A 85 15.08 4.55 4.24
CA ASP A 85 15.51 5.44 3.16
C ASP A 85 15.95 4.59 1.96
N LEU A 86 15.13 4.62 0.89
CA LEU A 86 15.38 3.87 -0.33
C LEU A 86 15.80 4.80 -1.46
N PRO A 87 16.80 4.36 -2.28
CA PRO A 87 17.11 5.05 -3.52
C PRO A 87 15.88 5.03 -4.45
N THR A 88 15.73 6.07 -5.28
CA THR A 88 14.62 6.18 -6.24
C THR A 88 14.50 4.98 -7.18
N SER A 89 15.62 4.33 -7.49
CA SER A 89 15.63 3.09 -8.30
C SER A 89 14.89 1.93 -7.65
N SER A 90 14.79 1.89 -6.32
CA SER A 90 14.13 0.81 -5.57
C SER A 90 12.75 1.21 -5.04
N GLU A 91 12.22 2.35 -5.46
CA GLU A 91 10.95 2.90 -4.99
C GLU A 91 9.79 1.92 -5.21
N VAL A 92 9.60 1.43 -6.45
CA VAL A 92 8.51 0.49 -6.79
C VAL A 92 8.61 -0.78 -5.96
N ALA A 93 9.80 -1.34 -5.86
CA ALA A 93 10.06 -2.55 -5.08
C ALA A 93 9.73 -2.37 -3.59
N GLY A 94 10.12 -1.22 -3.03
CA GLY A 94 9.80 -0.85 -1.66
C GLY A 94 8.30 -0.71 -1.43
N LEU A 95 7.58 -0.08 -2.36
CA LEU A 95 6.13 0.08 -2.28
C LEU A 95 5.38 -1.25 -2.42
N ILE A 96 5.85 -2.17 -3.28
CA ILE A 96 5.31 -3.53 -3.36
C ILE A 96 5.47 -4.23 -2.00
N LEU A 97 6.63 -4.14 -1.38
CA LEU A 97 6.90 -4.76 -0.08
C LEU A 97 6.07 -4.13 1.05
N LEU A 98 5.82 -2.83 1.01
CA LEU A 98 4.93 -2.13 1.94
C LEU A 98 3.49 -2.63 1.79
N TRP A 99 2.99 -2.74 0.55
CA TRP A 99 1.67 -3.28 0.26
C TRP A 99 1.52 -4.72 0.77
N GLU A 100 2.47 -5.60 0.46
CA GLU A 100 2.49 -6.99 0.96
C GLU A 100 2.57 -7.11 2.48
N ALA A 101 3.07 -6.07 3.17
CA ALA A 101 3.16 -5.99 4.63
C ALA A 101 1.92 -5.35 5.29
N HIS A 102 0.76 -5.42 4.62
CA HIS A 102 -0.51 -4.81 5.06
C HIS A 102 -0.45 -3.28 5.25
N GLY A 103 0.34 -2.61 4.42
CA GLY A 103 0.40 -1.16 4.32
C GLY A 103 -0.31 -0.66 3.06
N ALA A 104 -1.50 -1.16 2.76
CA ALA A 104 -2.22 -0.89 1.52
C ALA A 104 -2.54 0.59 1.33
N LEU A 105 -3.02 1.27 2.37
CA LEU A 105 -3.35 2.70 2.31
C LEU A 105 -2.11 3.56 2.05
N GLU A 106 -1.02 3.30 2.80
CA GLU A 106 0.25 4.03 2.65
C GLU A 106 0.87 3.75 1.28
N ALA A 107 0.85 2.50 0.82
CA ALA A 107 1.34 2.12 -0.51
C ALA A 107 0.56 2.82 -1.62
N PHE A 108 -0.77 2.91 -1.52
CA PHE A 108 -1.61 3.66 -2.45
C PHE A 108 -1.25 5.15 -2.47
N GLN A 109 -1.14 5.78 -1.29
CA GLN A 109 -0.83 7.21 -1.18
C GLN A 109 0.53 7.54 -1.78
N LEU A 110 1.56 6.74 -1.49
CA LEU A 110 2.91 6.93 -2.01
C LEU A 110 3.00 6.64 -3.51
N ALA A 111 2.35 5.58 -4.01
CA ALA A 111 2.27 5.31 -5.44
C ALA A 111 1.58 6.46 -6.20
N ARG A 112 0.48 7.01 -5.65
CA ARG A 112 -0.21 8.18 -6.20
C ARG A 112 0.68 9.42 -6.23
N GLN A 113 1.52 9.65 -5.21
CA GLN A 113 2.50 10.74 -5.20
C GLN A 113 3.56 10.54 -6.28
N GLY A 114 4.08 9.33 -6.43
CA GLY A 114 5.06 8.98 -7.46
C GLY A 114 4.54 9.12 -8.90
N LEU A 115 3.21 9.09 -9.09
CA LEU A 115 2.52 9.29 -10.36
C LEU A 115 2.13 10.76 -10.64
N GLN A 116 2.37 11.69 -9.70
CA GLN A 116 2.19 13.12 -9.99
C GLN A 116 3.25 13.56 -11.01
N PRO A 117 2.89 14.46 -11.98
CA PRO A 117 3.81 14.84 -13.03
C PRO A 117 5.10 15.42 -12.42
N PRO A 118 6.26 14.83 -12.69
CA PRO A 118 7.52 15.37 -12.21
C PRO A 118 7.83 16.67 -12.96
N GLN A 119 8.48 17.59 -12.27
CA GLN A 119 9.15 18.73 -12.92
C GLN A 119 10.42 18.29 -13.70
N ALA A 120 10.68 16.99 -13.84
CA ALA A 120 11.84 16.39 -14.48
C ALA A 120 11.44 15.31 -15.52
N PRO A 121 12.26 15.09 -16.57
CA PRO A 121 11.93 14.20 -17.69
C PRO A 121 11.71 12.75 -17.24
N ALA A 122 10.75 12.11 -17.89
CA ALA A 122 10.25 10.77 -17.68
C ALA A 122 11.30 9.72 -17.26
N LEU A 123 11.16 9.21 -16.06
CA LEU A 123 11.64 7.88 -15.71
C LEU A 123 10.86 6.87 -16.59
N GLY A 124 11.54 5.83 -17.06
CA GLY A 124 11.08 4.94 -18.12
C GLY A 124 9.67 4.37 -17.92
N SER A 125 9.06 3.98 -19.02
CA SER A 125 7.68 3.47 -19.12
C SER A 125 7.33 2.32 -18.15
N GLY A 126 8.30 1.55 -17.68
CA GLY A 126 8.12 0.45 -16.74
C GLY A 126 7.73 0.91 -15.34
N ARG A 127 8.44 1.91 -14.77
CA ARG A 127 8.14 2.44 -13.43
C ARG A 127 6.72 2.99 -13.32
N GLU A 128 6.29 3.78 -14.31
CA GLU A 128 4.96 4.37 -14.32
C GLU A 128 3.86 3.30 -14.42
N ALA A 129 4.08 2.23 -15.22
CA ALA A 129 3.16 1.12 -15.32
C ALA A 129 3.05 0.36 -14.00
N ASP A 130 4.18 0.05 -13.35
CA ASP A 130 4.21 -0.64 -12.07
C ASP A 130 3.54 0.18 -10.96
N LEU A 131 3.81 1.50 -10.88
CA LEU A 131 3.14 2.38 -9.90
C LEU A 131 1.64 2.48 -10.15
N THR A 132 1.20 2.49 -11.42
CA THR A 132 -0.22 2.55 -11.78
C THR A 132 -0.93 1.25 -11.38
N LEU A 133 -0.29 0.10 -11.64
CA LEU A 133 -0.79 -1.20 -11.22
C LEU A 133 -0.86 -1.30 -9.69
N LEU A 134 0.23 -0.94 -9.01
CA LEU A 134 0.28 -0.97 -7.55
C LEU A 134 -0.77 -0.06 -6.91
N ALA A 135 -0.97 1.15 -7.46
CA ALA A 135 -1.99 2.06 -6.97
C ALA A 135 -3.41 1.46 -7.07
N ALA A 136 -3.72 0.70 -8.14
CA ALA A 136 -5.00 0.03 -8.28
C ALA A 136 -5.17 -1.11 -7.25
N LEU A 137 -4.15 -1.97 -7.11
CA LEU A 137 -4.17 -3.10 -6.17
C LEU A 137 -4.26 -2.60 -4.72
N ALA A 138 -3.37 -1.70 -4.34
CA ALA A 138 -3.32 -1.15 -2.99
C ALA A 138 -4.59 -0.34 -2.63
N CYS A 139 -5.18 0.38 -3.59
CA CYS A 139 -6.45 1.07 -3.41
C CYS A 139 -7.60 0.09 -3.12
N SER A 140 -7.67 -1.02 -3.87
CA SER A 140 -8.67 -2.06 -3.66
C SER A 140 -8.56 -2.68 -2.28
N ASP A 141 -7.34 -3.07 -1.87
CA ASP A 141 -7.11 -3.68 -0.56
C ASP A 141 -7.38 -2.71 0.59
N ALA A 142 -6.94 -1.45 0.47
CA ALA A 142 -7.24 -0.42 1.46
C ALA A 142 -8.75 -0.17 1.59
N ALA A 143 -9.50 -0.19 0.50
CA ALA A 143 -10.95 -0.07 0.53
C ALA A 143 -11.62 -1.27 1.20
N LEU A 144 -11.12 -2.49 1.01
CA LEU A 144 -11.58 -3.68 1.72
C LEU A 144 -11.31 -3.59 3.23
N GLU A 145 -10.12 -3.13 3.64
CA GLU A 145 -9.80 -2.91 5.05
C GLU A 145 -10.74 -1.89 5.72
N GLU A 146 -11.07 -0.79 5.02
CA GLU A 146 -12.04 0.20 5.49
C GLU A 146 -13.46 -0.39 5.58
N GLN A 147 -13.87 -1.22 4.59
CA GLN A 147 -15.16 -1.89 4.58
C GLN A 147 -15.29 -2.87 5.75
N ASP A 148 -14.26 -3.66 6.06
CA ASP A 148 -14.25 -4.59 7.18
C ASP A 148 -14.42 -3.87 8.53
N GLN A 149 -13.94 -2.64 8.60
CA GLN A 149 -14.14 -1.75 9.75
C GLN A 149 -15.46 -0.96 9.69
N ARG A 150 -16.33 -1.27 8.74
CA ARG A 150 -17.61 -0.60 8.47
C ARG A 150 -17.49 0.90 8.19
N ARG A 151 -16.33 1.34 7.69
CA ARG A 151 -16.10 2.73 7.26
C ARG A 151 -16.39 2.89 5.76
N TYR A 152 -17.65 2.71 5.38
CA TYR A 152 -18.08 2.62 3.98
C TYR A 152 -17.83 3.89 3.17
N GLU A 153 -17.94 5.07 3.78
CA GLU A 153 -17.62 6.34 3.11
C GLU A 153 -16.12 6.46 2.79
N SER A 154 -15.25 6.06 3.73
CA SER A 154 -13.80 6.04 3.51
C SER A 154 -13.43 5.04 2.41
N ALA A 155 -14.01 3.85 2.43
CA ALA A 155 -13.83 2.83 1.40
C ALA A 155 -14.27 3.35 0.02
N ALA A 156 -15.45 3.98 -0.07
CA ALA A 156 -15.95 4.55 -1.33
C ALA A 156 -15.05 5.67 -1.84
N GLN A 157 -14.55 6.55 -0.96
CA GLN A 157 -13.65 7.63 -1.36
C GLN A 157 -12.33 7.09 -1.92
N LEU A 158 -11.76 6.06 -1.31
CA LEU A 158 -10.57 5.38 -1.82
C LEU A 158 -10.80 4.82 -3.23
N LEU A 159 -11.90 4.12 -3.46
CA LEU A 159 -12.23 3.58 -4.78
C LEU A 159 -12.44 4.69 -5.82
N ILE A 160 -13.12 5.78 -5.47
CA ILE A 160 -13.29 6.94 -6.35
C ILE A 160 -11.93 7.56 -6.71
N ASP A 161 -11.05 7.75 -5.74
CA ASP A 161 -9.71 8.27 -5.95
C ASP A 161 -8.87 7.35 -6.87
N GLY A 162 -8.98 6.04 -6.68
CA GLY A 162 -8.35 5.04 -7.52
C GLY A 162 -8.87 5.06 -8.96
N ILE A 163 -10.18 5.12 -9.16
CA ILE A 163 -10.82 5.22 -10.48
C ILE A 163 -10.34 6.48 -11.20
N GLN A 164 -10.36 7.64 -10.53
CA GLN A 164 -9.89 8.90 -11.12
C GLN A 164 -8.41 8.84 -11.51
N LEU A 165 -7.59 8.14 -10.73
CA LEU A 165 -6.19 7.92 -11.06
C LEU A 165 -6.05 7.06 -12.31
N GLN A 166 -6.76 5.93 -12.40
CA GLN A 166 -6.75 5.04 -13.57
C GLN A 166 -7.22 5.76 -14.84
N GLN A 167 -8.28 6.55 -14.75
CA GLN A 167 -8.80 7.35 -15.86
C GLN A 167 -7.76 8.35 -16.39
N ARG A 168 -7.01 9.01 -15.50
CA ARG A 168 -5.94 9.93 -15.90
C ARG A 168 -4.77 9.23 -16.56
N MET A 169 -4.42 8.04 -16.05
CA MET A 169 -3.31 7.26 -16.60
C MET A 169 -3.65 6.55 -17.90
N GLY A 170 -4.91 6.13 -18.09
CA GLY A 170 -5.43 5.59 -19.34
C GLY A 170 -4.81 4.28 -19.81
N LYS A 171 -4.09 3.57 -18.93
CA LYS A 171 -3.25 2.43 -19.31
C LYS A 171 -3.79 1.05 -18.91
N LEU A 172 -4.66 1.00 -17.91
CA LEU A 172 -5.12 -0.25 -17.30
C LEU A 172 -6.66 -0.28 -17.16
N PRO A 173 -7.41 -0.44 -18.28
CA PRO A 173 -8.88 -0.41 -18.26
C PRO A 173 -9.50 -1.52 -17.41
N ASP A 174 -8.86 -2.69 -17.31
CA ASP A 174 -9.37 -3.80 -16.52
C ASP A 174 -9.30 -3.49 -15.02
N GLN A 175 -8.23 -2.85 -14.55
CA GLN A 175 -8.10 -2.41 -13.16
C GLN A 175 -9.10 -1.30 -12.84
N GLN A 176 -9.32 -0.36 -13.74
CA GLN A 176 -10.35 0.65 -13.57
C GLN A 176 -11.73 0.00 -13.39
N ARG A 177 -12.09 -0.96 -14.25
CA ARG A 177 -13.36 -1.67 -14.18
C ARG A 177 -13.53 -2.44 -12.86
N LEU A 178 -12.47 -3.11 -12.38
CA LEU A 178 -12.50 -3.79 -11.07
C LEU A 178 -12.81 -2.83 -9.93
N LEU A 179 -12.24 -1.62 -9.94
CA LEU A 179 -12.53 -0.60 -8.93
C LEU A 179 -13.97 -0.06 -9.05
N GLU A 180 -14.48 0.12 -10.28
CA GLU A 180 -15.87 0.52 -10.54
C GLU A 180 -16.87 -0.54 -10.05
N ASP A 181 -16.62 -1.82 -10.33
CA ASP A 181 -17.44 -2.94 -9.87
C ASP A 181 -17.41 -3.04 -8.33
N ALA A 182 -16.25 -2.82 -7.69
CA ALA A 182 -16.12 -2.80 -6.23
C ALA A 182 -16.90 -1.63 -5.61
N LEU A 183 -16.85 -0.44 -6.21
CA LEU A 183 -17.63 0.73 -5.76
C LEU A 183 -19.13 0.50 -5.88
N GLN A 184 -19.58 -0.12 -6.98
CA GLN A 184 -20.97 -0.48 -7.16
C GLN A 184 -21.43 -1.49 -6.11
N ALA A 185 -20.64 -2.52 -5.83
CA ALA A 185 -20.94 -3.52 -4.81
C ALA A 185 -21.00 -2.92 -3.38
N LEU A 186 -20.23 -1.86 -3.12
CA LEU A 186 -20.18 -1.16 -1.83
C LEU A 186 -21.40 -0.23 -1.62
N THR A 187 -21.99 0.27 -2.69
CA THR A 187 -23.04 1.32 -2.66
C THR A 187 -24.22 0.99 -1.74
N PRO A 188 -24.81 -0.23 -1.72
CA PRO A 188 -25.92 -0.54 -0.82
C PRO A 188 -25.55 -0.43 0.66
N PHE A 189 -24.35 -0.85 1.05
CA PHE A 189 -23.87 -0.76 2.43
C PHE A 189 -23.64 0.68 2.85
N ARG A 190 -23.10 1.50 1.93
CA ARG A 190 -22.91 2.92 2.11
C ARG A 190 -24.23 3.66 2.33
N ILE A 191 -25.26 3.37 1.51
CA ILE A 191 -26.60 3.93 1.66
C ILE A 191 -27.17 3.57 3.03
N LEU A 192 -27.14 2.30 3.41
CA LEU A 192 -27.64 1.85 4.70
C LEU A 192 -26.93 2.53 5.88
N ASP A 193 -25.61 2.70 5.82
CA ASP A 193 -24.84 3.40 6.84
C ASP A 193 -25.27 4.87 6.94
N LEU A 194 -25.35 5.57 5.81
CA LEU A 194 -25.74 6.97 5.77
C LEU A 194 -27.18 7.21 6.28
N LEU A 195 -28.10 6.33 5.91
CA LEU A 195 -29.51 6.43 6.35
C LEU A 195 -29.73 6.00 7.81
N SER A 196 -28.82 5.17 8.36
CA SER A 196 -28.90 4.72 9.76
C SER A 196 -28.28 5.70 10.77
N ARG A 197 -27.57 6.73 10.32
CA ARG A 197 -27.02 7.76 11.18
C ARG A 197 -28.12 8.59 11.83
N ASP A 198 -27.87 9.10 13.03
CA ASP A 198 -28.85 9.87 13.80
C ASP A 198 -29.51 10.97 12.96
N LEU A 199 -30.82 11.16 13.17
CA LEU A 199 -31.64 12.20 12.49
C LEU A 199 -31.09 13.63 12.63
N GLY A 200 -30.07 13.85 13.47
CA GLY A 200 -29.36 15.12 13.59
C GLY A 200 -28.33 15.37 12.50
N ASP A 201 -27.90 14.34 11.74
CA ASP A 201 -26.98 14.47 10.60
C ASP A 201 -27.75 14.51 9.27
N GLN A 202 -28.41 15.65 9.03
CA GLN A 202 -29.20 15.86 7.80
C GLN A 202 -28.39 15.72 6.51
N ASP A 203 -27.10 16.09 6.54
CA ASP A 203 -26.23 16.00 5.35
C ASP A 203 -25.94 14.53 4.97
N SER A 204 -25.71 13.67 5.95
CA SER A 204 -25.53 12.25 5.70
C SER A 204 -26.82 11.61 5.19
N HIS A 205 -27.94 11.95 5.76
CA HIS A 205 -29.25 11.43 5.35
C HIS A 205 -29.60 11.86 3.91
N GLN A 206 -29.39 13.12 3.57
CA GLN A 206 -29.61 13.64 2.21
C GLN A 206 -28.71 12.96 1.18
N ARG A 207 -27.42 12.74 1.51
CA ARG A 207 -26.51 12.00 0.64
C ARG A 207 -26.94 10.55 0.44
N GLY A 208 -27.43 9.89 1.50
CA GLY A 208 -27.97 8.54 1.40
C GLY A 208 -29.18 8.44 0.48
N LEU A 209 -30.11 9.42 0.56
CA LEU A 209 -31.25 9.49 -0.34
C LEU A 209 -30.84 9.74 -1.79
N THR A 210 -29.87 10.65 -2.03
CA THR A 210 -29.35 10.92 -3.38
C THR A 210 -28.76 9.67 -4.01
N LEU A 211 -27.94 8.91 -3.26
CA LEU A 211 -27.37 7.65 -3.74
C LEU A 211 -28.45 6.57 -4.01
N LEU A 212 -29.53 6.59 -3.25
CA LEU A 212 -30.65 5.65 -3.46
C LEU A 212 -31.42 5.97 -4.76
N ASP A 213 -31.55 7.24 -5.10
CA ASP A 213 -32.21 7.70 -6.34
C ASP A 213 -31.35 7.43 -7.60
N GLU A 214 -30.04 7.23 -7.44
CA GLU A 214 -29.07 6.92 -8.53
C GLU A 214 -28.98 5.41 -8.85
N LEU A 215 -29.57 4.52 -8.02
CA LEU A 215 -29.61 3.07 -8.23
C LEU A 215 -30.72 2.66 -9.22
#